data_7d3dcfbb3b2196b7a8c75e50759b0b23
#
_entry.id   7d3dcfbb3b2196b7a8c75e50759b0b23
#
_cell.length_a   1.000
_cell.length_b   1.000
_cell.length_c   1.000
_cell.angle_alpha   90.00
_cell.angle_beta   90.00
_cell.angle_gamma   90.00
#
_symmetry.space_group_name_H-M   'P 1'
#
loop_
_entity.id
_entity.type
_entity.pdbx_description
1 polymer ?
#
loop_
_entity_poly.entity_id
_entity_poly.type
_entity_poly.pdbx_seq_one_letter_code
_entity_poly.pdbx_strand_id
1 'polypeptide(L)' 'MVELVDKPGQLVGVSRIIAELGGNVISVHHERANEGSDVNGCYLRIMLETRNFEHTKIIKKALTDAGFKLV' A
#
# COMPACT_ATOMS: atom_id res chain seq x y z
N MET A 1 -7.38 -4.92 -0.42
CA MET A 1 -6.04 -4.89 -1.04
C MET A 1 -5.67 -3.47 -1.43
N VAL A 2 -4.44 -3.11 -1.22
CA VAL A 2 -3.94 -1.78 -1.54
C VAL A 2 -2.76 -1.90 -2.49
N GLU A 3 -2.77 -1.12 -3.55
CA GLU A 3 -1.65 -1.05 -4.48
C GLU A 3 -1.10 0.36 -4.51
N LEU A 4 0.21 0.49 -4.44
CA LEU A 4 0.85 1.79 -4.48
C LEU A 4 2.18 1.72 -5.20
N VAL A 5 2.65 2.89 -5.61
CA VAL A 5 3.93 3.01 -6.30
C VAL A 5 5.05 2.70 -5.31
N ASP A 6 5.93 1.77 -5.70
CA ASP A 6 7.01 1.34 -4.83
C ASP A 6 8.17 2.34 -4.85
N LYS A 7 8.59 2.76 -3.67
CA LYS A 7 9.75 3.63 -3.48
C LYS A 7 10.53 3.14 -2.27
N PRO A 8 11.84 3.40 -2.22
CA PRO A 8 12.64 2.97 -1.07
C PRO A 8 12.08 3.49 0.25
N GLY A 9 11.98 2.59 1.22
CA GLY A 9 11.50 2.94 2.55
C GLY A 9 9.99 3.09 2.69
N GLN A 10 9.26 3.01 1.60
CA GLN A 10 7.82 3.23 1.61
C GLN A 10 7.06 2.16 2.40
N LEU A 11 7.51 0.92 2.32
CA LEU A 11 6.84 -0.19 3.00
C LEU A 11 6.79 0.03 4.51
N VAL A 12 7.85 0.56 5.10
CA VAL A 12 7.88 0.83 6.54
C VAL A 12 6.81 1.83 6.93
N GLY A 13 6.71 2.93 6.20
CA GLY A 13 5.71 3.97 6.47
C GLY A 13 4.28 3.46 6.28
N VAL A 14 4.05 2.73 5.20
CA VAL A 14 2.72 2.17 4.92
C VAL A 14 2.31 1.18 6.01
N SER A 15 3.20 0.29 6.37
CA SER A 15 2.90 -0.72 7.40
C SER A 15 2.59 -0.07 8.75
N ARG A 16 3.32 0.99 9.09
CA ARG A 16 3.07 1.73 10.33
C ARG A 16 1.67 2.32 10.35
N ILE A 17 1.28 2.99 9.28
CA ILE A 17 -0.04 3.62 9.20
C ILE A 17 -1.14 2.56 9.30
N ILE A 18 -0.99 1.47 8.58
CA ILE A 18 -1.97 0.39 8.62
C ILE A 18 -2.10 -0.16 10.03
N ALA A 19 -0.98 -0.40 10.71
CA ALA A 19 -0.99 -0.94 12.06
C ALA A 19 -1.62 0.04 13.06
N GLU A 20 -1.31 1.32 12.94
CA GLU A 20 -1.88 2.35 13.82
C GLU A 20 -3.38 2.45 13.70
N LEU A 21 -3.91 2.17 12.52
CA LEU A 21 -5.35 2.21 12.27
C LEU A 21 -6.03 0.86 12.52
N GLY A 22 -5.29 -0.11 13.02
CA GLY A 22 -5.86 -1.40 13.39
C GLY A 22 -5.99 -2.40 12.26
N GLY A 23 -5.38 -2.12 11.12
CA GLY A 23 -5.34 -3.07 10.01
C GLY A 23 -4.28 -4.12 10.23
N ASN A 24 -4.46 -5.28 9.61
CA ASN A 24 -3.50 -6.37 9.68
C ASN A 24 -2.97 -6.68 8.28
N VAL A 25 -1.66 -6.57 8.12
CA VAL A 25 -1.03 -6.89 6.84
C VAL A 25 -0.89 -8.40 6.72
N ILE A 26 -1.51 -8.97 5.70
CA ILE A 26 -1.49 -10.41 5.46
C ILE A 26 -0.33 -10.78 4.54
N SER A 27 -0.15 -10.05 3.47
CA SER A 27 0.94 -10.32 2.54
C SER A 27 1.34 -9.05 1.79
N VAL A 28 2.57 -9.05 1.32
CA VAL A 28 3.12 -7.94 0.53
C VAL A 28 3.80 -8.54 -0.69
N HIS A 29 3.45 -8.02 -1.85
CA HIS A 29 4.06 -8.43 -3.10
C HIS A 29 4.62 -7.24 -3.84
N HIS A 30 5.83 -7.40 -4.37
CA HIS A 30 6.40 -6.45 -5.29
C HIS A 30 6.03 -6.89 -6.69
N GLU A 31 5.41 -6.01 -7.45
CA GLU A 31 5.06 -6.30 -8.83
C GLU A 31 5.64 -5.26 -9.76
N ARG A 32 6.20 -5.72 -10.85
CA ARG A 32 6.63 -4.84 -11.92
C ARG A 32 5.46 -4.60 -12.85
N ALA A 33 5.21 -3.34 -13.11
CA ALA A 33 4.07 -2.97 -13.94
C ALA A 33 4.20 -3.51 -15.35
N ASN A 34 5.40 -3.49 -15.91
CA ASN A 34 5.55 -3.87 -17.30
C ASN A 34 7.01 -4.18 -17.61
N GLU A 35 7.24 -5.31 -18.25
CA GLU A 35 8.57 -5.71 -18.64
C GLU A 35 9.12 -4.79 -19.73
N GLY A 36 10.31 -4.28 -19.50
CA GLY A 36 11.03 -3.51 -20.50
C GLY A 36 10.49 -2.15 -20.80
N SER A 37 9.47 -1.68 -20.11
CA SER A 37 8.91 -0.37 -20.38
C SER A 37 9.53 0.71 -19.51
N ASP A 38 9.41 0.61 -18.21
CA ASP A 38 9.86 1.66 -17.30
C ASP A 38 10.53 1.05 -16.09
N VAL A 39 11.73 1.50 -15.79
CA VAL A 39 12.48 1.02 -14.65
C VAL A 39 11.82 1.39 -13.33
N ASN A 40 10.96 2.40 -13.34
CA ASN A 40 10.27 2.86 -12.15
C ASN A 40 8.86 2.29 -12.01
N GLY A 41 8.49 1.38 -12.89
CA GLY A 41 7.15 0.81 -12.91
C GLY A 41 6.94 -0.32 -11.94
N CYS A 42 7.34 -0.14 -10.70
CA CYS A 42 7.14 -1.15 -9.65
C CYS A 42 6.00 -0.74 -8.74
N TYR A 43 5.22 -1.72 -8.35
CA TYR A 43 4.12 -1.51 -7.41
C TYR A 43 4.26 -2.40 -6.21
N LEU A 44 3.78 -1.91 -5.07
CA LEU A 44 3.59 -2.72 -3.88
C LEU A 44 2.12 -3.10 -3.81
N ARG A 45 1.87 -4.39 -3.80
CA ARG A 45 0.52 -4.90 -3.59
C ARG A 45 0.44 -5.45 -2.18
N ILE A 46 -0.37 -4.82 -1.36
CA ILE A 46 -0.50 -5.19 0.04
C ILE A 46 -1.88 -5.76 0.28
N MET A 47 -1.92 -7.01 0.72
CA MET A 47 -3.15 -7.64 1.14
C MET A 47 -3.31 -7.41 2.63
N LEU A 48 -4.40 -6.80 3.03
CA LEU A 48 -4.62 -6.51 4.44
C LEU A 48 -6.01 -6.93 4.88
N GLU A 49 -6.13 -7.21 6.16
CA GLU A 49 -7.38 -7.56 6.78
C GLU A 49 -7.89 -6.36 7.56
N THR A 50 -9.13 -6.00 7.31
CA THR A 50 -9.78 -4.87 7.98
C THR A 50 -11.10 -5.33 8.57
N ARG A 51 -11.65 -4.51 9.47
CA ARG A 51 -12.91 -4.87 10.15
C ARG A 51 -14.12 -4.78 9.23
N ASN A 52 -14.12 -3.81 8.33
CA ASN A 52 -15.22 -3.62 7.41
C ASN A 52 -14.79 -2.71 6.27
N PHE A 53 -15.73 -2.43 5.38
CA PHE A 53 -15.45 -1.61 4.20
C PHE A 53 -15.04 -0.18 4.56
N GLU A 54 -15.67 0.40 5.56
CA GLU A 54 -15.31 1.74 5.99
C GLU A 54 -13.91 1.81 6.55
N HIS A 55 -13.50 0.79 7.28
CA HIS A 55 -12.15 0.72 7.82
C HIS A 55 -11.12 0.75 6.68
N THR A 56 -11.40 0.03 5.60
CA THR A 56 -10.53 0.06 4.43
C THR A 56 -10.44 1.46 3.84
N LYS A 57 -11.54 2.17 3.77
CA LYS A 57 -11.55 3.55 3.26
C LYS A 57 -10.72 4.47 4.13
N ILE A 58 -10.83 4.34 5.44
CA ILE A 58 -10.06 5.15 6.37
C ILE A 58 -8.57 4.93 6.18
N ILE A 59 -8.16 3.69 6.02
CA ILE A 59 -6.76 3.36 5.79
C ILE A 59 -6.25 3.94 4.48
N LYS A 60 -7.02 3.79 3.41
CA LYS A 60 -6.64 4.35 2.11
C LYS A 60 -6.51 5.87 2.16
N LYS A 61 -7.43 6.53 2.84
CA LYS A 61 -7.39 7.98 2.98
C LYS A 61 -6.16 8.41 3.76
N ALA A 62 -5.86 7.70 4.85
CA ALA A 62 -4.69 8.03 5.66
C ALA A 62 -3.39 7.87 4.87
N LEU A 63 -3.31 6.85 4.05
CA LEU A 63 -2.15 6.64 3.19
C LEU A 63 -2.00 7.76 2.18
N THR A 64 -3.11 8.16 1.56
CA THR A 64 -3.09 9.27 0.61
C THR A 64 -2.68 10.57 1.27
N ASP A 65 -3.23 10.84 2.46
CA ASP A 65 -2.92 12.05 3.21
C ASP A 65 -1.45 12.09 3.65
N ALA A 66 -0.86 10.94 3.86
CA ALA A 66 0.54 10.84 4.23
C ALA A 66 1.49 10.99 3.04
N GLY A 67 0.96 11.13 1.84
CA GLY A 67 1.76 11.34 0.64
C GLY A 67 2.03 10.09 -0.17
N PHE A 68 1.46 8.95 0.20
CA PHE A 68 1.62 7.75 -0.59
C PHE A 68 0.68 7.76 -1.79
N LYS A 69 1.21 7.39 -2.93
CA LYS A 69 0.45 7.42 -4.17
C LYS A 69 -0.19 6.06 -4.42
N LEU A 70 -1.49 5.99 -4.22
CA LEU A 70 -2.24 4.76 -4.48
C LEU A 70 -2.56 4.63 -5.96
N VAL A 71 -2.57 3.39 -6.40
CA VAL A 71 -2.92 3.08 -7.78
C VAL A 71 -4.41 2.81 -7.90
#